data_e641e8ae6ee8abbc30f9bec9df0a176a
#
_entry.id   e641e8ae6ee8abbc30f9bec9df0a176a
#
_cell.length_a   1.000
_cell.length_b   1.000
_cell.length_c   1.000
_cell.angle_alpha   90.00
_cell.angle_beta   90.00
_cell.angle_gamma   90.00
#
_symmetry.space_group_name_H-M   'P 1'
#
loop_
_entity.id
_entity.type
_entity.pdbx_description
1 polymer ?
#
loop_
_entity_poly.entity_id
_entity_poly.type
_entity_poly.pdbx_seq_one_letter_code
_entity_poly.pdbx_strand_id
1 'polypeptide(L)'
;MPDYDLIAILGPTASGKTPFAAALAADLDTEIISADSRQIYRGMDLGTGKDLEDYTINGQQIPYHLIDIADPGYKYNVFEYQRDFLTAYETIKQKGRLPVLCGGTGLYLESVLKGYRLIPVPENQELRTRLAEKTLEELTGILSQYKTLHNSTDVDTVKRAIRAIEIEEYYAKTPIEEREFPQLNSLIIGVDIDRELRREKITRRLKQRLDDGMIEEVRRLLAQGIHPDDLIYYGLEYKYLTLHVIGKMTYKEMFTGLETAIHQFAKRQMTWFRGMERRGFTIHWVNASLPMEEKINFVKQKLKEF
;
A
#
# COMPACT_ATOMS: atom_id res chain seq x y z
N MET A 1 -3.27 30.88 1.27
CA MET A 1 -2.71 29.59 1.69
C MET A 1 -2.29 28.89 0.43
N PRO A 2 -1.18 28.17 0.38
CA PRO A 2 -0.90 27.34 -0.77
C PRO A 2 -2.08 26.38 -0.92
N ASP A 3 -2.61 26.33 -2.14
CA ASP A 3 -3.73 25.44 -2.44
C ASP A 3 -3.21 24.01 -2.57
N TYR A 4 -2.90 23.37 -1.43
CA TYR A 4 -2.71 21.93 -1.44
C TYR A 4 -4.05 21.23 -1.68
N ASP A 5 -4.03 20.26 -2.56
CA ASP A 5 -5.18 19.42 -2.87
C ASP A 5 -5.28 18.22 -1.93
N LEU A 6 -4.16 17.81 -1.34
CA LEU A 6 -4.03 16.57 -0.60
C LEU A 6 -2.87 16.67 0.42
N ILE A 7 -3.05 16.09 1.61
CA ILE A 7 -1.93 15.77 2.51
C ILE A 7 -1.68 14.28 2.43
N ALA A 8 -0.45 13.85 2.14
CA ALA A 8 -0.09 12.44 2.10
C ALA A 8 0.83 12.10 3.28
N ILE A 9 0.41 11.16 4.13
CA ILE A 9 1.21 10.63 5.24
C ILE A 9 1.68 9.23 4.87
N LEU A 10 2.97 9.08 4.70
CA LEU A 10 3.62 7.83 4.35
C LEU A 10 4.65 7.40 5.40
N GLY A 11 4.97 6.13 5.41
CA GLY A 11 5.96 5.57 6.31
C GLY A 11 5.93 4.05 6.30
N PRO A 12 6.99 3.41 6.82
CA PRO A 12 7.06 1.95 6.87
C PRO A 12 6.05 1.38 7.87
N THR A 13 5.84 0.07 7.80
CA THR A 13 5.04 -0.61 8.84
C THR A 13 5.61 -0.34 10.23
N ALA A 14 4.74 -0.24 11.23
CA ALA A 14 5.05 0.08 12.63
C ALA A 14 5.66 1.47 12.88
N SER A 15 5.57 2.43 11.94
CA SER A 15 6.04 3.80 12.15
C SER A 15 5.06 4.68 12.94
N GLY A 16 3.80 4.28 13.14
CA GLY A 16 2.77 5.09 13.78
C GLY A 16 2.10 6.10 12.83
N LYS A 17 2.15 5.85 11.51
CA LYS A 17 1.52 6.73 10.52
C LYS A 17 -0.01 6.82 10.66
N THR A 18 -0.70 5.70 10.99
CA THR A 18 -2.17 5.67 11.09
C THR A 18 -2.70 6.53 12.24
N PRO A 19 -2.23 6.36 13.50
CA PRO A 19 -2.66 7.25 14.59
C PRO A 19 -2.26 8.71 14.35
N PHE A 20 -1.15 8.97 13.64
CA PHE A 20 -0.79 10.34 13.26
C PHE A 20 -1.76 10.91 12.22
N ALA A 21 -2.11 10.15 11.19
CA ALA A 21 -3.09 10.58 10.20
C ALA A 21 -4.48 10.82 10.81
N ALA A 22 -4.90 9.96 11.74
CA ALA A 22 -6.17 10.10 12.42
C ALA A 22 -6.20 11.35 13.32
N ALA A 23 -5.15 11.59 14.09
CA ALA A 23 -5.04 12.79 14.93
C ALA A 23 -5.00 14.07 14.08
N LEU A 24 -4.28 14.08 12.96
CA LEU A 24 -4.26 15.19 12.03
C LEU A 24 -5.62 15.42 11.36
N ALA A 25 -6.29 14.35 10.95
CA ALA A 25 -7.62 14.45 10.33
C ALA A 25 -8.67 14.99 11.32
N ALA A 26 -8.57 14.61 12.60
CA ALA A 26 -9.39 15.17 13.67
C ALA A 26 -9.15 16.69 13.86
N ASP A 27 -7.88 17.11 13.88
CA ASP A 27 -7.50 18.52 14.05
C ASP A 27 -7.92 19.40 12.85
N LEU A 28 -7.92 18.84 11.64
CA LEU A 28 -8.29 19.53 10.40
C LEU A 28 -9.78 19.36 10.03
N ASP A 29 -10.58 18.68 10.82
CA ASP A 29 -11.97 18.27 10.51
C ASP A 29 -12.11 17.67 9.11
N THR A 30 -11.32 16.62 8.84
CA THR A 30 -11.30 15.99 7.52
C THR A 30 -11.35 14.46 7.61
N GLU A 31 -11.19 13.80 6.46
CA GLU A 31 -11.36 12.37 6.30
C GLU A 31 -10.08 11.74 5.71
N ILE A 32 -9.90 10.45 5.97
CA ILE A 32 -8.70 9.72 5.57
C ILE A 32 -9.02 8.81 4.38
N ILE A 33 -8.11 8.78 3.39
CA ILE A 33 -8.11 7.78 2.31
C ILE A 33 -6.95 6.82 2.57
N SER A 34 -7.24 5.53 2.69
CA SER A 34 -6.19 4.53 2.92
C SER A 34 -5.41 4.23 1.63
N ALA A 35 -4.07 4.19 1.73
CA ALA A 35 -3.17 3.72 0.70
C ALA A 35 -2.45 2.43 1.13
N ASP A 36 -3.21 1.48 1.66
CA ASP A 36 -2.72 0.17 2.02
C ASP A 36 -3.45 -0.92 1.20
N SER A 37 -2.70 -1.61 0.33
CA SER A 37 -3.25 -2.62 -0.59
C SER A 37 -3.77 -3.88 0.12
N ARG A 38 -3.61 -4.00 1.42
CA ARG A 38 -4.06 -5.16 2.20
C ARG A 38 -5.31 -4.86 3.02
N GLN A 39 -5.45 -3.64 3.50
CA GLN A 39 -6.62 -3.22 4.30
C GLN A 39 -7.92 -3.11 3.50
N ILE A 40 -7.86 -3.29 2.21
CA ILE A 40 -8.99 -3.24 1.27
C ILE A 40 -9.98 -4.40 1.51
N TYR A 41 -9.51 -5.54 2.04
CA TYR A 41 -10.29 -6.78 2.10
C TYR A 41 -11.07 -6.92 3.40
N ARG A 42 -12.39 -7.17 3.28
CA ARG A 42 -13.30 -7.38 4.42
C ARG A 42 -12.91 -8.61 5.24
N GLY A 43 -12.95 -8.49 6.56
CA GLY A 43 -12.70 -9.60 7.48
C GLY A 43 -11.27 -10.13 7.48
N MET A 44 -10.36 -9.42 6.83
CA MET A 44 -8.92 -9.63 6.88
C MET A 44 -8.29 -8.52 7.74
N ASP A 45 -8.41 -8.63 9.05
CA ASP A 45 -8.16 -7.51 9.97
C ASP A 45 -6.80 -7.61 10.65
N LEU A 46 -6.57 -8.67 11.42
CA LEU A 46 -5.31 -8.86 12.17
C LEU A 46 -4.11 -9.06 11.23
N GLY A 47 -4.26 -9.90 10.20
CA GLY A 47 -3.21 -10.17 9.24
C GLY A 47 -2.86 -8.99 8.34
N THR A 48 -3.76 -8.02 8.12
CA THR A 48 -3.48 -6.82 7.34
C THR A 48 -3.04 -5.63 8.18
N GLY A 49 -3.20 -5.75 9.49
CA GLY A 49 -2.92 -4.65 10.40
C GLY A 49 -3.91 -3.51 10.30
N LYS A 50 -5.16 -3.86 10.15
CA LYS A 50 -6.30 -2.96 10.12
C LYS A 50 -6.70 -2.62 11.56
N ASP A 51 -5.88 -1.81 12.22
CA ASP A 51 -6.09 -1.37 13.59
C ASP A 51 -7.15 -0.23 13.57
N LEU A 52 -8.45 -0.60 13.43
CA LEU A 52 -9.55 0.38 13.25
C LEU A 52 -9.73 1.29 14.47
N GLU A 53 -9.28 0.87 15.63
CA GLU A 53 -9.26 1.69 16.84
C GLU A 53 -8.39 2.95 16.69
N ASP A 54 -7.34 2.90 15.87
CA ASP A 54 -6.48 4.04 15.55
C ASP A 54 -7.26 5.21 14.90
N TYR A 55 -8.42 4.93 14.31
CA TYR A 55 -9.29 5.95 13.69
C TYR A 55 -10.30 6.56 14.69
N THR A 56 -10.18 6.25 15.97
CA THR A 56 -11.01 6.86 17.02
C THR A 56 -10.20 7.81 17.87
N ILE A 57 -10.48 9.11 17.77
CA ILE A 57 -9.80 10.18 18.51
C ILE A 57 -10.78 10.82 19.49
N ASN A 58 -10.48 10.79 20.78
CA ASN A 58 -11.32 11.33 21.85
C ASN A 58 -12.77 10.83 21.80
N GLY A 59 -12.98 9.55 21.45
CA GLY A 59 -14.30 8.93 21.35
C GLY A 59 -15.04 9.25 20.04
N GLN A 60 -14.47 10.05 19.15
CA GLN A 60 -15.05 10.34 17.83
C GLN A 60 -14.33 9.52 16.76
N GLN A 61 -15.10 8.81 15.95
CA GLN A 61 -14.56 8.07 14.80
C GLN A 61 -14.26 9.02 13.64
N ILE A 62 -13.03 8.98 13.18
CA ILE A 62 -12.58 9.72 11.99
C ILE A 62 -13.01 8.93 10.74
N PRO A 63 -13.75 9.55 9.81
CA PRO A 63 -14.16 8.87 8.59
C PRO A 63 -12.96 8.44 7.76
N TYR A 64 -13.03 7.23 7.23
CA TYR A 64 -11.98 6.68 6.35
C TYR A 64 -12.58 6.01 5.13
N HIS A 65 -11.80 5.98 4.06
CA HIS A 65 -12.16 5.40 2.76
C HIS A 65 -11.13 4.35 2.33
N LEU A 66 -11.55 3.45 1.47
CA LEU A 66 -10.73 2.39 0.86
C LEU A 66 -10.19 1.36 1.88
N ILE A 67 -10.98 1.13 2.92
CA ILE A 67 -10.83 0.02 3.85
C ILE A 67 -12.10 -0.81 3.73
N ASP A 68 -12.00 -2.13 3.74
CA ASP A 68 -13.14 -3.07 3.66
C ASP A 68 -14.05 -2.88 2.42
N ILE A 69 -13.47 -2.62 1.26
CA ILE A 69 -14.22 -2.37 0.02
C ILE A 69 -14.30 -3.57 -0.92
N ALA A 70 -13.49 -4.60 -0.72
CA ALA A 70 -13.47 -5.81 -1.53
C ALA A 70 -13.57 -7.07 -0.67
N ASP A 71 -14.11 -8.15 -1.23
CA ASP A 71 -14.18 -9.42 -0.52
C ASP A 71 -12.90 -10.26 -0.73
N PRO A 72 -12.49 -11.08 0.24
CA PRO A 72 -11.43 -12.05 0.07
C PRO A 72 -11.71 -12.98 -1.13
N GLY A 73 -10.69 -13.32 -1.93
CA GLY A 73 -10.82 -14.02 -3.21
C GLY A 73 -10.71 -13.07 -4.40
N TYR A 74 -11.11 -11.83 -4.27
CA TYR A 74 -10.95 -10.82 -5.31
C TYR A 74 -9.50 -10.30 -5.41
N LYS A 75 -9.00 -10.06 -6.62
CA LYS A 75 -7.63 -9.55 -6.87
C LYS A 75 -7.66 -8.08 -7.23
N TYR A 76 -7.87 -7.25 -6.23
CA TYR A 76 -7.89 -5.79 -6.38
C TYR A 76 -6.51 -5.27 -6.83
N ASN A 77 -6.51 -4.32 -7.75
CA ASN A 77 -5.30 -3.85 -8.41
C ASN A 77 -5.14 -2.33 -8.35
N VAL A 78 -3.99 -1.82 -8.79
CA VAL A 78 -3.64 -0.39 -8.71
C VAL A 78 -4.52 0.50 -9.60
N PHE A 79 -5.05 -0.02 -10.71
CA PHE A 79 -5.97 0.73 -11.56
C PHE A 79 -7.30 0.98 -10.83
N GLU A 80 -7.85 -0.07 -10.20
CA GLU A 80 -9.06 0.06 -9.39
C GLU A 80 -8.84 0.99 -8.20
N TYR A 81 -7.67 0.88 -7.55
CA TYR A 81 -7.29 1.78 -6.47
C TYR A 81 -7.30 3.26 -6.92
N GLN A 82 -6.72 3.56 -8.06
CA GLN A 82 -6.65 4.93 -8.57
C GLN A 82 -8.04 5.48 -8.89
N ARG A 83 -8.93 4.66 -9.49
CA ARG A 83 -10.33 5.01 -9.73
C ARG A 83 -11.08 5.29 -8.43
N ASP A 84 -10.98 4.39 -7.47
CA ASP A 84 -11.73 4.48 -6.21
C ASP A 84 -11.16 5.59 -5.31
N PHE A 85 -9.84 5.86 -5.40
CA PHE A 85 -9.22 7.02 -4.79
C PHE A 85 -9.85 8.32 -5.29
N LEU A 86 -10.02 8.51 -6.59
CA LEU A 86 -10.65 9.72 -7.13
C LEU A 86 -12.07 9.91 -6.61
N THR A 87 -12.86 8.84 -6.55
CA THR A 87 -14.22 8.90 -6.00
C THR A 87 -14.22 9.34 -4.52
N ALA A 88 -13.33 8.78 -3.71
CA ALA A 88 -13.19 9.18 -2.31
C ALA A 88 -12.69 10.62 -2.18
N TYR A 89 -11.67 10.99 -2.95
CA TYR A 89 -11.10 12.32 -3.00
C TYR A 89 -12.16 13.39 -3.33
N GLU A 90 -12.93 13.18 -4.40
CA GLU A 90 -13.99 14.10 -4.81
C GLU A 90 -15.09 14.20 -3.74
N THR A 91 -15.45 13.09 -3.11
CA THR A 91 -16.43 13.07 -2.01
C THR A 91 -16.00 13.96 -0.84
N ILE A 92 -14.73 13.95 -0.49
CA ILE A 92 -14.19 14.77 0.61
C ILE A 92 -14.08 16.24 0.17
N LYS A 93 -13.61 16.50 -1.05
CA LYS A 93 -13.49 17.88 -1.62
C LYS A 93 -14.85 18.56 -1.74
N GLN A 94 -15.91 17.84 -2.11
CA GLN A 94 -17.28 18.39 -2.15
C GLN A 94 -17.78 18.87 -0.79
N LYS A 95 -17.24 18.34 0.31
CA LYS A 95 -17.51 18.82 1.68
C LYS A 95 -16.66 20.03 2.06
N GLY A 96 -15.83 20.55 1.15
CA GLY A 96 -14.91 21.66 1.40
C GLY A 96 -13.71 21.28 2.28
N ARG A 97 -13.37 19.98 2.39
CA ARG A 97 -12.32 19.45 3.26
C ARG A 97 -11.06 19.11 2.46
N LEU A 98 -9.89 19.19 3.12
CA LEU A 98 -8.61 18.81 2.57
C LEU A 98 -8.33 17.33 2.90
N PRO A 99 -8.36 16.38 1.94
CA PRO A 99 -8.21 14.95 2.23
C PRO A 99 -6.83 14.60 2.81
N VAL A 100 -6.79 13.58 3.68
CA VAL A 100 -5.54 12.99 4.18
C VAL A 100 -5.37 11.59 3.58
N LEU A 101 -4.39 11.40 2.71
CA LEU A 101 -3.97 10.10 2.20
C LEU A 101 -3.01 9.45 3.18
N CYS A 102 -3.29 8.24 3.66
CA CYS A 102 -2.42 7.56 4.63
C CYS A 102 -2.10 6.14 4.18
N GLY A 103 -0.81 5.80 4.08
CA GLY A 103 -0.47 4.42 3.79
C GLY A 103 1.00 4.08 3.67
N GLY A 104 1.26 2.80 3.39
CA GLY A 104 2.59 2.22 3.24
C GLY A 104 2.82 1.50 1.91
N THR A 105 1.80 1.42 1.04
CA THR A 105 1.92 0.79 -0.28
C THR A 105 2.46 1.81 -1.29
N GLY A 106 3.77 1.78 -1.51
CA GLY A 106 4.47 2.78 -2.33
C GLY A 106 3.86 2.96 -3.72
N LEU A 107 3.48 1.87 -4.40
CA LEU A 107 2.85 1.94 -5.72
C LEU A 107 1.49 2.67 -5.68
N TYR A 108 0.67 2.45 -4.64
CA TYR A 108 -0.60 3.14 -4.50
C TYR A 108 -0.41 4.64 -4.28
N LEU A 109 0.47 4.98 -3.34
CA LEU A 109 0.83 6.38 -3.08
C LEU A 109 1.35 7.06 -4.35
N GLU A 110 2.32 6.46 -5.02
CA GLU A 110 2.96 7.07 -6.18
C GLU A 110 2.01 7.17 -7.39
N SER A 111 1.10 6.20 -7.57
CA SER A 111 0.15 6.22 -8.68
C SER A 111 -0.80 7.41 -8.64
N VAL A 112 -1.19 7.85 -7.45
CA VAL A 112 -2.08 9.02 -7.27
C VAL A 112 -1.29 10.32 -7.14
N LEU A 113 -0.15 10.34 -6.45
CA LEU A 113 0.66 11.54 -6.26
C LEU A 113 1.36 12.01 -7.54
N LYS A 114 1.67 11.09 -8.46
CA LYS A 114 2.26 11.39 -9.76
C LYS A 114 1.25 11.41 -10.90
N GLY A 115 0.02 10.98 -10.63
CA GLY A 115 -1.01 10.89 -11.66
C GLY A 115 -0.66 9.87 -12.75
N TYR A 116 -0.35 8.62 -12.36
CA TYR A 116 -0.05 7.60 -13.37
C TYR A 116 -1.20 7.42 -14.33
N ARG A 117 -0.90 7.35 -15.62
CA ARG A 117 -1.86 6.97 -16.66
C ARG A 117 -2.04 5.46 -16.63
N LEU A 118 -3.05 5.02 -15.93
CA LEU A 118 -3.38 3.60 -15.83
C LEU A 118 -4.63 3.32 -16.66
N ILE A 119 -4.57 2.29 -17.50
CA ILE A 119 -5.73 1.72 -18.19
C ILE A 119 -5.90 0.26 -17.80
N PRO A 120 -7.13 -0.26 -17.79
CA PRO A 120 -7.36 -1.67 -17.49
C PRO A 120 -6.81 -2.50 -18.65
N VAL A 121 -5.77 -3.27 -18.37
CA VAL A 121 -5.18 -4.22 -19.33
C VAL A 121 -5.66 -5.62 -18.97
N PRO A 122 -6.49 -6.26 -19.83
CA PRO A 122 -6.95 -7.63 -19.60
C PRO A 122 -5.78 -8.62 -19.66
N GLU A 123 -5.97 -9.78 -19.02
CA GLU A 123 -5.00 -10.87 -19.15
C GLU A 123 -5.07 -11.47 -20.56
N ASN A 124 -3.90 -11.60 -21.19
CA ASN A 124 -3.75 -12.24 -22.50
C ASN A 124 -3.16 -13.63 -22.34
N GLN A 125 -4.02 -14.65 -22.26
CA GLN A 125 -3.59 -16.02 -22.01
C GLN A 125 -2.69 -16.58 -23.13
N GLU A 126 -2.93 -16.21 -24.38
CA GLU A 126 -2.11 -16.62 -25.52
C GLU A 126 -0.67 -16.08 -25.39
N LEU A 127 -0.56 -14.79 -25.09
CA LEU A 127 0.74 -14.16 -24.85
C LEU A 127 1.47 -14.80 -23.67
N ARG A 128 0.76 -15.02 -22.56
CA ARG A 128 1.32 -15.66 -21.37
C ARG A 128 1.85 -17.06 -21.65
N THR A 129 1.11 -17.87 -22.40
CA THR A 129 1.54 -19.20 -22.82
C THR A 129 2.79 -19.12 -23.69
N ARG A 130 2.83 -18.21 -24.68
CA ARG A 130 3.99 -17.99 -25.55
C ARG A 130 5.25 -17.56 -24.79
N LEU A 131 5.10 -16.81 -23.70
CA LEU A 131 6.19 -16.29 -22.90
C LEU A 131 6.59 -17.17 -21.71
N ALA A 132 5.78 -18.17 -21.35
CA ALA A 132 5.94 -18.96 -20.13
C ALA A 132 7.28 -19.73 -20.04
N GLU A 133 7.81 -20.16 -21.18
CA GLU A 133 9.07 -20.93 -21.26
C GLU A 133 10.32 -20.06 -21.39
N LYS A 134 10.15 -18.72 -21.51
CA LYS A 134 11.27 -17.79 -21.67
C LYS A 134 11.95 -17.50 -20.34
N THR A 135 13.28 -17.39 -20.43
CA THR A 135 14.10 -16.95 -19.30
C THR A 135 13.82 -15.50 -18.94
N LEU A 136 14.17 -15.10 -17.72
CA LEU A 136 14.02 -13.70 -17.28
C LEU A 136 14.86 -12.73 -18.14
N GLU A 137 16.02 -13.16 -18.61
CA GLU A 137 16.89 -12.39 -19.51
C GLU A 137 16.22 -12.14 -20.88
N GLU A 138 15.65 -13.16 -21.50
CA GLU A 138 14.91 -13.04 -22.76
C GLU A 138 13.69 -12.12 -22.62
N LEU A 139 12.92 -12.26 -21.50
CA LEU A 139 11.78 -11.40 -21.21
C LEU A 139 12.21 -9.95 -20.99
N THR A 140 13.35 -9.73 -20.33
CA THR A 140 13.93 -8.39 -20.15
C THR A 140 14.31 -7.78 -21.51
N GLY A 141 14.90 -8.57 -22.41
CA GLY A 141 15.20 -8.16 -23.77
C GLY A 141 13.96 -7.78 -24.58
N ILE A 142 12.88 -8.55 -24.46
CA ILE A 142 11.60 -8.23 -25.10
C ILE A 142 11.02 -6.92 -24.54
N LEU A 143 10.98 -6.77 -23.21
CA LEU A 143 10.40 -5.59 -22.57
C LEU A 143 11.18 -4.31 -22.92
N SER A 144 12.51 -4.40 -23.07
CA SER A 144 13.36 -3.28 -23.45
C SER A 144 13.11 -2.73 -24.86
N GLN A 145 12.45 -3.50 -25.75
CA GLN A 145 12.00 -3.03 -27.05
C GLN A 145 10.80 -2.08 -26.99
N TYR A 146 10.02 -2.17 -25.93
CA TYR A 146 8.83 -1.33 -25.72
C TYR A 146 9.12 -0.08 -24.91
N LYS A 147 10.01 -0.18 -23.91
CA LYS A 147 10.33 0.95 -23.02
C LYS A 147 11.75 0.89 -22.47
N THR A 148 12.28 2.05 -22.11
CA THR A 148 13.53 2.13 -21.34
C THR A 148 13.27 1.63 -19.91
N LEU A 149 14.08 0.67 -19.46
CA LEU A 149 13.96 0.11 -18.12
C LEU A 149 14.61 1.03 -17.09
N HIS A 150 13.81 1.80 -16.37
CA HIS A 150 14.29 2.71 -15.32
C HIS A 150 14.42 2.05 -13.94
N ASN A 151 13.87 0.84 -13.77
CA ASN A 151 13.93 0.08 -12.53
C ASN A 151 13.98 -1.43 -12.82
N SER A 152 14.42 -2.20 -11.83
CA SER A 152 14.48 -3.67 -11.91
C SER A 152 13.16 -4.35 -11.48
N THR A 153 12.15 -3.60 -11.04
CA THR A 153 10.93 -4.16 -10.44
C THR A 153 10.10 -4.94 -11.45
N ASP A 154 10.04 -4.47 -12.69
CA ASP A 154 9.28 -5.12 -13.76
C ASP A 154 9.95 -6.42 -14.25
N VAL A 155 11.24 -6.57 -13.98
CA VAL A 155 12.07 -7.69 -14.43
C VAL A 155 12.72 -8.47 -13.28
N ASP A 156 12.18 -8.39 -12.07
CA ASP A 156 12.71 -9.14 -10.93
C ASP A 156 12.17 -10.59 -10.86
N THR A 157 11.09 -10.88 -11.57
CA THR A 157 10.54 -12.24 -11.73
C THR A 157 9.93 -12.44 -13.12
N VAL A 158 9.95 -13.68 -13.61
CA VAL A 158 9.33 -14.07 -14.89
C VAL A 158 7.87 -13.61 -14.95
N LYS A 159 7.08 -13.81 -13.89
CA LYS A 159 5.67 -13.40 -13.84
C LYS A 159 5.48 -11.89 -14.01
N ARG A 160 6.35 -11.08 -13.41
CA ARG A 160 6.28 -9.61 -13.53
C ARG A 160 6.73 -9.15 -14.92
N ALA A 161 7.80 -9.74 -15.45
CA ALA A 161 8.26 -9.42 -16.79
C ALA A 161 7.19 -9.75 -17.85
N ILE A 162 6.52 -10.90 -17.76
CA ILE A 162 5.40 -11.26 -18.64
C ILE A 162 4.26 -10.23 -18.51
N ARG A 163 3.89 -9.85 -17.29
CA ARG A 163 2.84 -8.84 -17.09
C ARG A 163 3.23 -7.47 -17.62
N ALA A 164 4.47 -7.06 -17.47
CA ALA A 164 4.95 -5.80 -18.03
C ALA A 164 4.91 -5.81 -19.57
N ILE A 165 5.32 -6.89 -20.22
CA ILE A 165 5.22 -7.05 -21.68
C ILE A 165 3.74 -7.02 -22.12
N GLU A 166 2.86 -7.72 -21.41
CA GLU A 166 1.41 -7.74 -21.69
C GLU A 166 0.81 -6.32 -21.66
N ILE A 167 1.22 -5.50 -20.71
CA ILE A 167 0.78 -4.11 -20.59
C ILE A 167 1.29 -3.27 -21.77
N GLU A 168 2.58 -3.37 -22.09
CA GLU A 168 3.17 -2.60 -23.19
C GLU A 168 2.62 -3.03 -24.56
N GLU A 169 2.42 -4.34 -24.81
CA GLU A 169 1.77 -4.80 -26.05
C GLU A 169 0.33 -4.27 -26.17
N TYR A 170 -0.40 -4.23 -25.08
CA TYR A 170 -1.76 -3.71 -25.07
C TYR A 170 -1.76 -2.21 -25.37
N TYR A 171 -0.88 -1.45 -24.77
CA TYR A 171 -0.74 -0.01 -25.00
C TYR A 171 -0.34 0.32 -26.45
N ALA A 172 0.53 -0.49 -27.04
CA ALA A 172 0.94 -0.32 -28.44
C ALA A 172 -0.20 -0.55 -29.44
N LYS A 173 -1.21 -1.36 -29.08
CA LYS A 173 -2.32 -1.76 -29.98
C LYS A 173 -3.63 -1.01 -29.73
N THR A 174 -3.75 -0.40 -28.57
CA THR A 174 -5.01 0.23 -28.13
C THR A 174 -4.87 1.76 -28.16
N PRO A 175 -5.71 2.48 -28.93
CA PRO A 175 -5.77 3.93 -28.80
C PRO A 175 -6.12 4.28 -27.34
N ILE A 176 -5.25 5.00 -26.69
CA ILE A 176 -5.48 5.43 -25.30
C ILE A 176 -6.43 6.62 -25.38
N GLU A 177 -7.70 6.44 -24.95
CA GLU A 177 -8.54 7.58 -24.61
C GLU A 177 -7.83 8.35 -23.50
N GLU A 178 -7.61 9.64 -23.71
CA GLU A 178 -6.91 10.50 -22.75
C GLU A 178 -7.79 10.76 -21.53
N ARG A 179 -7.88 9.79 -20.63
CA ARG A 179 -8.33 10.05 -19.27
C ARG A 179 -7.12 10.54 -18.49
N GLU A 180 -6.98 11.85 -18.43
CA GLU A 180 -5.95 12.45 -17.58
C GLU A 180 -6.35 12.28 -16.11
N PHE A 181 -5.45 11.70 -15.34
CA PHE A 181 -5.54 11.75 -13.88
C PHE A 181 -5.18 13.19 -13.43
N PRO A 182 -5.96 13.83 -12.55
CA PRO A 182 -5.67 15.18 -12.11
C PRO A 182 -4.28 15.29 -11.48
N GLN A 183 -3.56 16.36 -11.79
CA GLN A 183 -2.30 16.68 -11.11
C GLN A 183 -2.64 17.30 -9.76
N LEU A 184 -2.35 16.56 -8.69
CA LEU A 184 -2.64 16.98 -7.32
C LEU A 184 -1.42 17.68 -6.71
N ASN A 185 -1.58 18.93 -6.29
CA ASN A 185 -0.59 19.60 -5.47
C ASN A 185 -0.64 19.02 -4.05
N SER A 186 0.33 18.18 -3.70
CA SER A 186 0.28 17.35 -2.49
C SER A 186 1.38 17.70 -1.52
N LEU A 187 1.02 17.95 -0.25
CA LEU A 187 1.98 18.01 0.86
C LEU A 187 2.30 16.60 1.33
N ILE A 188 3.54 16.16 1.15
CA ILE A 188 3.94 14.78 1.49
C ILE A 188 4.76 14.78 2.77
N ILE A 189 4.24 14.08 3.78
CA ILE A 189 4.86 13.92 5.10
C ILE A 189 5.31 12.47 5.26
N GLY A 190 6.60 12.25 5.46
CA GLY A 190 7.17 10.96 5.77
C GLY A 190 7.34 10.76 7.27
N VAL A 191 6.91 9.63 7.82
CA VAL A 191 7.17 9.28 9.21
C VAL A 191 8.47 8.48 9.29
N ASP A 192 9.51 9.12 9.81
CA ASP A 192 10.82 8.49 10.03
C ASP A 192 10.88 7.87 11.43
N ILE A 193 11.33 6.63 11.50
CA ILE A 193 11.47 5.88 12.74
C ILE A 193 12.84 5.22 12.80
N ASP A 194 13.49 5.33 13.95
CA ASP A 194 14.74 4.63 14.20
C ASP A 194 14.63 3.13 13.86
N ARG A 195 15.69 2.58 13.32
CA ARG A 195 15.72 1.21 12.82
C ARG A 195 15.47 0.17 13.92
N GLU A 196 16.13 0.32 15.06
CA GLU A 196 16.02 -0.67 16.15
C GLU A 196 14.64 -0.55 16.83
N LEU A 197 14.19 0.66 17.10
CA LEU A 197 12.84 0.91 17.62
C LEU A 197 11.75 0.33 16.68
N ARG A 198 11.91 0.46 15.38
CA ARG A 198 10.99 -0.13 14.40
C ARG A 198 11.00 -1.65 14.48
N ARG A 199 12.17 -2.28 14.60
CA ARG A 199 12.30 -3.74 14.74
C ARG A 199 11.58 -4.24 15.99
N GLU A 200 11.81 -3.60 17.11
CA GLU A 200 11.13 -3.93 18.38
C GLU A 200 9.60 -3.82 18.25
N LYS A 201 9.12 -2.71 17.67
CA LYS A 201 7.69 -2.51 17.44
C LYS A 201 7.09 -3.57 16.51
N ILE A 202 7.78 -3.95 15.44
CA ILE A 202 7.34 -5.01 14.52
C ILE A 202 7.20 -6.34 15.27
N THR A 203 8.25 -6.77 15.99
CA THR A 203 8.24 -8.04 16.73
C THR A 203 7.15 -8.07 17.80
N ARG A 204 7.01 -6.98 18.58
CA ARG A 204 5.99 -6.87 19.62
C ARG A 204 4.58 -6.95 19.02
N ARG A 205 4.32 -6.20 17.95
CA ARG A 205 3.02 -6.20 17.28
C ARG A 205 2.69 -7.56 16.66
N LEU A 206 3.66 -8.25 16.07
CA LEU A 206 3.46 -9.60 15.54
C LEU A 206 3.04 -10.58 16.65
N LYS A 207 3.73 -10.57 17.79
CA LYS A 207 3.37 -11.40 18.95
C LYS A 207 1.95 -11.11 19.43
N GLN A 208 1.65 -9.82 19.64
CA GLN A 208 0.32 -9.40 20.11
C GLN A 208 -0.79 -9.89 19.17
N ARG A 209 -0.65 -9.73 17.87
CA ARG A 209 -1.66 -10.18 16.90
C ARG A 209 -1.81 -11.70 16.82
N LEU A 210 -0.73 -12.45 17.05
CA LEU A 210 -0.82 -13.90 17.17
C LEU A 210 -1.63 -14.29 18.40
N ASP A 211 -1.40 -13.60 19.54
CA ASP A 211 -2.15 -13.80 20.78
C ASP A 211 -3.64 -13.35 20.62
N ASP A 212 -3.90 -12.31 19.83
CA ASP A 212 -5.24 -11.79 19.52
C ASP A 212 -6.03 -12.68 18.52
N GLY A 213 -5.42 -13.76 18.00
CA GLY A 213 -6.12 -14.74 17.17
C GLY A 213 -5.89 -14.61 15.67
N MET A 214 -4.73 -14.10 15.24
CA MET A 214 -4.40 -13.97 13.81
C MET A 214 -4.35 -15.31 13.07
N ILE A 215 -4.03 -16.43 13.76
CA ILE A 215 -4.11 -17.78 13.18
C ILE A 215 -5.57 -18.20 13.00
N GLU A 216 -6.42 -17.89 13.96
CA GLU A 216 -7.86 -18.18 13.95
C GLU A 216 -8.55 -17.41 12.81
N GLU A 217 -8.11 -16.18 12.52
CA GLU A 217 -8.59 -15.42 11.38
C GLU A 217 -8.37 -16.19 10.07
N VAL A 218 -7.19 -16.76 9.86
CA VAL A 218 -6.88 -17.57 8.67
C VAL A 218 -7.72 -18.85 8.64
N ARG A 219 -7.90 -19.55 9.77
CA ARG A 219 -8.76 -20.74 9.86
C ARG A 219 -10.19 -20.42 9.46
N ARG A 220 -10.71 -19.29 9.95
CA ARG A 220 -12.06 -18.81 9.60
C ARG A 220 -12.20 -18.55 8.11
N LEU A 221 -11.24 -17.86 7.49
CA LEU A 221 -11.28 -17.55 6.06
C LEU A 221 -11.23 -18.84 5.21
N LEU A 222 -10.41 -19.80 5.58
CA LEU A 222 -10.37 -21.12 4.92
C LEU A 222 -11.71 -21.89 5.08
N ALA A 223 -12.31 -21.83 6.28
CA ALA A 223 -13.62 -22.44 6.54
C ALA A 223 -14.76 -21.79 5.76
N GLN A 224 -14.62 -20.52 5.41
CA GLN A 224 -15.54 -19.79 4.52
C GLN A 224 -15.35 -20.13 3.04
N GLY A 225 -14.41 -21.02 2.70
CA GLY A 225 -14.17 -21.47 1.34
C GLY A 225 -13.15 -20.69 0.54
N ILE A 226 -12.42 -19.76 1.17
CA ILE A 226 -11.32 -19.06 0.49
C ILE A 226 -10.19 -20.08 0.23
N HIS A 227 -9.75 -20.17 -1.01
CA HIS A 227 -8.70 -21.13 -1.38
C HIS A 227 -7.36 -20.74 -0.75
N PRO A 228 -6.54 -21.69 -0.25
CA PRO A 228 -5.23 -21.41 0.34
C PRO A 228 -4.31 -20.55 -0.53
N ASP A 229 -4.29 -20.79 -1.85
CA ASP A 229 -3.45 -20.03 -2.77
C ASP A 229 -3.88 -18.55 -2.89
N ASP A 230 -5.17 -18.25 -2.75
CA ASP A 230 -5.66 -16.88 -2.70
C ASP A 230 -5.24 -16.19 -1.41
N LEU A 231 -5.29 -16.88 -0.26
CA LEU A 231 -4.75 -16.32 0.99
C LEU A 231 -3.23 -16.08 0.91
N ILE A 232 -2.47 -17.02 0.33
CA ILE A 232 -1.02 -16.85 0.12
C ILE A 232 -0.72 -15.63 -0.78
N TYR A 233 -1.60 -15.29 -1.70
CA TYR A 233 -1.47 -14.11 -2.56
C TYR A 233 -1.58 -12.78 -1.78
N TYR A 234 -2.34 -12.72 -0.68
CA TYR A 234 -2.64 -11.47 0.02
C TYR A 234 -1.52 -10.89 0.88
N GLY A 235 -0.36 -11.48 0.90
CA GLY A 235 0.82 -10.88 1.54
C GLY A 235 1.52 -11.79 2.52
N LEU A 236 2.42 -11.17 3.27
CA LEU A 236 3.36 -11.90 4.10
C LEU A 236 2.65 -12.67 5.20
N GLU A 237 1.78 -12.01 5.94
CA GLU A 237 1.08 -12.58 7.09
C GLU A 237 0.24 -13.78 6.64
N TYR A 238 -0.66 -13.56 5.68
CA TYR A 238 -1.52 -14.64 5.18
C TYR A 238 -0.73 -15.78 4.54
N LYS A 239 0.37 -15.50 3.86
CA LYS A 239 1.23 -16.54 3.30
C LYS A 239 1.76 -17.48 4.37
N TYR A 240 2.42 -16.93 5.40
CA TYR A 240 3.06 -17.75 6.43
C TYR A 240 2.05 -18.44 7.33
N LEU A 241 0.98 -17.73 7.70
CA LEU A 241 -0.10 -18.28 8.52
C LEU A 241 -0.84 -19.40 7.79
N THR A 242 -1.19 -19.21 6.51
CA THR A 242 -1.85 -20.25 5.71
C THR A 242 -0.97 -21.50 5.60
N LEU A 243 0.33 -21.34 5.30
CA LEU A 243 1.26 -22.47 5.24
C LEU A 243 1.33 -23.25 6.56
N HIS A 244 1.25 -22.53 7.68
CA HIS A 244 1.19 -23.15 9.01
C HIS A 244 -0.15 -23.89 9.21
N VAL A 245 -1.27 -23.25 8.95
CA VAL A 245 -2.62 -23.83 9.17
C VAL A 245 -2.84 -25.08 8.33
N ILE A 246 -2.33 -25.11 7.09
CA ILE A 246 -2.43 -26.31 6.22
C ILE A 246 -1.32 -27.34 6.47
N GLY A 247 -0.54 -27.21 7.55
CA GLY A 247 0.46 -28.19 7.97
C GLY A 247 1.76 -28.22 7.17
N LYS A 248 2.03 -27.24 6.30
CA LYS A 248 3.27 -27.13 5.50
C LYS A 248 4.41 -26.45 6.24
N MET A 249 4.17 -25.93 7.43
CA MET A 249 5.14 -25.19 8.23
C MET A 249 4.83 -25.33 9.72
N THR A 250 5.84 -25.54 10.54
CA THR A 250 5.70 -25.51 12.00
C THR A 250 5.45 -24.07 12.49
N TYR A 251 4.92 -23.91 13.71
CA TYR A 251 4.72 -22.60 14.32
C TYR A 251 6.03 -21.80 14.41
N LYS A 252 7.12 -22.47 14.79
CA LYS A 252 8.45 -21.83 14.90
C LYS A 252 8.96 -21.31 13.56
N GLU A 253 8.82 -22.10 12.51
CA GLU A 253 9.21 -21.70 11.15
C GLU A 253 8.33 -20.55 10.65
N MET A 254 7.02 -20.64 10.87
CA MET A 254 6.05 -19.59 10.54
C MET A 254 6.42 -18.27 11.23
N PHE A 255 6.59 -18.28 12.55
CA PHE A 255 6.92 -17.08 13.31
C PHE A 255 8.24 -16.44 12.84
N THR A 256 9.32 -17.21 12.80
CA THR A 256 10.65 -16.70 12.42
C THR A 256 10.69 -16.21 10.98
N GLY A 257 10.05 -16.96 10.08
CA GLY A 257 9.94 -16.59 8.67
C GLY A 257 9.14 -15.31 8.45
N LEU A 258 7.99 -15.22 9.11
CA LEU A 258 7.10 -14.05 9.02
C LEU A 258 7.76 -12.80 9.62
N GLU A 259 8.34 -12.90 10.81
CA GLU A 259 9.07 -11.79 11.45
C GLU A 259 10.16 -11.25 10.52
N THR A 260 11.00 -12.14 9.98
CA THR A 260 12.05 -11.76 9.02
C THR A 260 11.48 -11.09 7.78
N ALA A 261 10.39 -11.63 7.24
CA ALA A 261 9.74 -11.09 6.05
C ALA A 261 9.15 -9.69 6.27
N ILE A 262 8.56 -9.43 7.46
CA ILE A 262 8.04 -8.09 7.83
C ILE A 262 9.20 -7.08 7.97
N HIS A 263 10.32 -7.46 8.59
CA HIS A 263 11.50 -6.59 8.65
C HIS A 263 12.03 -6.23 7.27
N GLN A 264 12.11 -7.20 6.37
CA GLN A 264 12.50 -6.97 4.97
C GLN A 264 11.49 -6.10 4.22
N PHE A 265 10.20 -6.28 4.48
CA PHE A 265 9.15 -5.46 3.89
C PHE A 265 9.26 -3.99 4.33
N ALA A 266 9.45 -3.74 5.61
CA ALA A 266 9.69 -2.38 6.11
C ALA A 266 10.92 -1.71 5.48
N LYS A 267 12.00 -2.48 5.23
CA LYS A 267 13.18 -1.99 4.51
C LYS A 267 12.83 -1.63 3.06
N ARG A 268 12.06 -2.48 2.36
CA ARG A 268 11.63 -2.21 0.98
C ARG A 268 10.73 -0.96 0.90
N GLN A 269 9.84 -0.74 1.86
CA GLN A 269 9.03 0.48 1.93
C GLN A 269 9.93 1.73 1.99
N MET A 270 10.91 1.77 2.90
CA MET A 270 11.86 2.88 2.99
C MET A 270 12.69 3.07 1.71
N THR A 271 13.10 1.97 1.07
CA THR A 271 13.80 2.03 -0.23
C THR A 271 12.90 2.65 -1.32
N TRP A 272 11.60 2.33 -1.31
CA TRP A 272 10.63 2.92 -2.23
C TRP A 272 10.49 4.43 -1.99
N PHE A 273 10.30 4.87 -0.75
CA PHE A 273 10.12 6.28 -0.43
C PHE A 273 11.36 7.11 -0.78
N ARG A 274 12.56 6.63 -0.47
CA ARG A 274 13.82 7.24 -0.96
C ARG A 274 13.91 7.24 -2.49
N GLY A 275 13.33 6.24 -3.14
CA GLY A 275 13.18 6.20 -4.59
C GLY A 275 12.24 7.29 -5.11
N MET A 276 11.15 7.58 -4.41
CA MET A 276 10.25 8.69 -4.75
C MET A 276 10.99 10.03 -4.69
N GLU A 277 11.79 10.28 -3.65
CA GLU A 277 12.62 11.51 -3.57
C GLU A 277 13.55 11.63 -4.79
N ARG A 278 14.22 10.56 -5.19
CA ARG A 278 15.07 10.57 -6.40
C ARG A 278 14.29 10.80 -7.70
N ARG A 279 12.98 10.50 -7.71
CA ARG A 279 12.06 10.76 -8.83
C ARG A 279 11.39 12.14 -8.75
N GLY A 280 11.86 13.01 -7.85
CA GLY A 280 11.45 14.41 -7.75
C GLY A 280 10.34 14.71 -6.74
N PHE A 281 9.92 13.75 -5.92
CA PHE A 281 8.98 14.04 -4.84
C PHE A 281 9.69 14.73 -3.66
N THR A 282 9.09 15.78 -3.12
CA THR A 282 9.55 16.41 -1.88
C THR A 282 8.83 15.78 -0.70
N ILE A 283 9.56 14.99 0.11
CA ILE A 283 9.02 14.36 1.32
C ILE A 283 9.57 15.08 2.55
N HIS A 284 8.68 15.65 3.36
CA HIS A 284 9.03 16.29 4.62
C HIS A 284 9.01 15.24 5.74
N TRP A 285 10.18 14.83 6.21
CA TRP A 285 10.30 13.79 7.21
C TRP A 285 10.07 14.32 8.62
N VAL A 286 9.20 13.64 9.39
CA VAL A 286 8.93 13.91 10.80
C VAL A 286 9.34 12.69 11.64
N ASN A 287 10.01 12.93 12.77
CA ASN A 287 10.43 11.85 13.65
C ASN A 287 9.21 11.18 14.32
N ALA A 288 9.10 9.87 14.22
CA ALA A 288 8.03 9.08 14.82
C ALA A 288 7.93 9.23 16.35
N SER A 289 9.05 9.54 17.03
CA SER A 289 9.14 9.65 18.49
C SER A 289 8.67 11.01 19.04
N LEU A 290 8.43 12.01 18.18
CA LEU A 290 7.88 13.28 18.62
C LEU A 290 6.48 13.12 19.23
N PRO A 291 6.09 13.96 20.19
CA PRO A 291 4.72 14.08 20.67
C PRO A 291 3.75 14.32 19.51
N MET A 292 2.52 13.86 19.64
CA MET A 292 1.52 13.96 18.57
C MET A 292 1.24 15.42 18.19
N GLU A 293 1.14 16.28 19.18
CA GLU A 293 0.93 17.73 18.98
C GLU A 293 2.06 18.38 18.15
N GLU A 294 3.31 18.02 18.40
CA GLU A 294 4.45 18.54 17.63
C GLU A 294 4.41 18.08 16.18
N LYS A 295 4.01 16.83 15.92
CA LYS A 295 3.83 16.30 14.55
C LYS A 295 2.71 17.04 13.81
N ILE A 296 1.58 17.31 14.48
CA ILE A 296 0.47 18.09 13.90
C ILE A 296 0.93 19.53 13.62
N ASN A 297 1.60 20.18 14.56
CA ASN A 297 2.12 21.53 14.39
C ASN A 297 3.12 21.62 13.24
N PHE A 298 3.97 20.61 13.07
CA PHE A 298 4.88 20.52 11.93
C PHE A 298 4.11 20.53 10.58
N VAL A 299 3.04 19.75 10.45
CA VAL A 299 2.22 19.76 9.23
C VAL A 299 1.54 21.11 9.02
N LYS A 300 0.96 21.69 10.08
CA LYS A 300 0.30 23.02 10.03
C LYS A 300 1.27 24.14 9.63
N GLN A 301 2.52 24.05 10.07
CA GLN A 301 3.56 24.96 9.63
C GLN A 301 3.82 24.80 8.14
N LYS A 302 4.01 23.56 7.65
CA LYS A 302 4.23 23.29 6.22
C LYS A 302 3.06 23.73 5.34
N LEU A 303 1.83 23.64 5.83
CA LEU A 303 0.64 24.15 5.13
C LEU A 303 0.64 25.70 5.00
N LYS A 304 1.45 26.42 5.77
CA LYS A 304 1.52 27.91 5.78
C LYS A 304 2.76 28.45 5.04
N GLU A 305 3.76 27.62 4.75
CA GLU A 305 5.07 28.05 4.22
C GLU A 305 5.07 28.49 2.74
N PHE A 306 3.92 28.77 2.12
CA PHE A 306 3.84 29.26 0.72
C PHE A 306 2.98 30.50 0.59
#